data_d21e5d409c1abaeaf58937d801f9edda
#
_entry.id   d21e5d409c1abaeaf58937d801f9edda
#
_cell.length_a   1.000
_cell.length_b   1.000
_cell.length_c   1.000
_cell.angle_alpha   90.00
_cell.angle_beta   90.00
_cell.angle_gamma   90.00
#
_symmetry.space_group_name_H-M   'P 1'
#
loop_
_entity.id
_entity.type
_entity.pdbx_description
1 polymer ?
#
loop_
_entity_poly.entity_id
_entity_poly.type
_entity_poly.pdbx_seq_one_letter_code
_entity_poly.pdbx_strand_id
1 'polypeptide(L)'
;MHARPVDSRLGHAGPCSRPGACSRAGAPAARRPAAARSATDTIARVTEQPVTPADEPPVSTARVLTTLMVPLFMALLALSVINVALPVIGPALEADSSGLQWVVSGYALSFGLLLVPSGRLGDATGRKRLFLAGVAVFTVGAVIAGFAHNIEMLNAARVVQGIGSGMLNPQAFGLIQKYFRGNARARAFATMATTVSVATASGPLAGGLLIEALGDDLGWRAMFLVNVPLGVLALVLGQRWLPDARALPRTAHDGRDFGGSRAR
;
A
#
# COMPACT_ATOMS: atom_id res chain seq x y z
N MET A 1 -49.30 -16.97 -21.41
CA MET A 1 -49.83 -16.59 -22.73
C MET A 1 -48.64 -16.38 -23.69
N HIS A 2 -48.62 -17.20 -24.74
CA HIS A 2 -47.76 -17.21 -25.94
C HIS A 2 -46.24 -17.37 -25.82
N ALA A 3 -45.85 -18.62 -25.80
CA ALA A 3 -44.56 -19.12 -26.29
C ALA A 3 -44.56 -19.17 -27.83
N ARG A 4 -43.41 -18.85 -28.47
CA ARG A 4 -43.15 -19.22 -29.87
C ARG A 4 -41.86 -20.07 -29.92
N PRO A 5 -41.87 -21.16 -30.69
CA PRO A 5 -40.76 -22.09 -30.79
C PRO A 5 -39.74 -21.65 -31.87
N VAL A 6 -38.48 -21.97 -31.65
CA VAL A 6 -37.36 -21.84 -32.59
C VAL A 6 -37.22 -23.12 -33.38
N ASP A 7 -37.21 -22.98 -34.69
CA ASP A 7 -37.17 -24.00 -35.73
C ASP A 7 -35.73 -24.55 -35.91
N SER A 8 -35.60 -25.86 -35.79
CA SER A 8 -34.39 -26.63 -36.05
C SER A 8 -34.36 -27.06 -37.51
N ARG A 9 -33.36 -26.63 -38.28
CA ARG A 9 -33.02 -27.28 -39.56
C ARG A 9 -31.61 -27.81 -39.55
N LEU A 10 -31.52 -29.10 -39.37
CA LEU A 10 -30.37 -29.95 -39.67
C LEU A 10 -30.20 -30.08 -41.18
N GLY A 11 -29.05 -29.63 -41.69
CA GLY A 11 -28.59 -29.91 -43.04
C GLY A 11 -27.53 -30.99 -43.04
N HIS A 12 -27.93 -32.19 -43.42
CA HIS A 12 -27.02 -33.30 -43.72
C HIS A 12 -26.20 -32.99 -44.96
N ALA A 13 -24.86 -33.12 -44.89
CA ALA A 13 -24.02 -33.29 -46.09
C ALA A 13 -23.24 -34.60 -45.92
N GLY A 14 -23.50 -35.51 -46.87
CA GLY A 14 -22.98 -36.87 -46.91
C GLY A 14 -21.53 -36.97 -47.35
N PRO A 15 -20.93 -38.18 -47.27
CA PRO A 15 -19.51 -38.42 -47.50
C PRO A 15 -19.16 -38.54 -48.97
N CYS A 16 -18.20 -37.76 -49.46
CA CYS A 16 -17.52 -37.97 -50.76
C CYS A 16 -16.39 -38.99 -50.64
N SER A 17 -16.69 -40.18 -51.13
CA SER A 17 -15.70 -41.20 -51.46
C SER A 17 -15.22 -41.02 -52.91
N ARG A 18 -13.93 -40.69 -53.14
CA ARG A 18 -13.11 -41.15 -54.28
C ARG A 18 -11.68 -40.59 -54.18
N PRO A 19 -10.62 -41.42 -54.24
CA PRO A 19 -9.25 -40.96 -54.33
C PRO A 19 -8.86 -40.77 -55.79
N GLY A 20 -8.20 -39.70 -56.12
CA GLY A 20 -7.56 -39.52 -57.42
C GLY A 20 -7.57 -38.11 -57.96
N ALA A 21 -6.38 -37.55 -58.07
CA ALA A 21 -5.98 -36.47 -58.95
C ALA A 21 -6.54 -35.08 -58.73
N CYS A 22 -5.82 -34.27 -57.98
CA CYS A 22 -5.74 -32.83 -58.26
C CYS A 22 -4.29 -32.38 -58.26
N SER A 23 -3.91 -32.07 -59.49
CA SER A 23 -2.65 -31.49 -59.92
C SER A 23 -2.27 -30.24 -59.12
N ARG A 24 -0.97 -30.15 -58.82
CA ARG A 24 -0.34 -28.94 -58.29
C ARG A 24 -0.51 -27.75 -59.24
N ALA A 25 -1.33 -26.82 -58.85
CA ALA A 25 -1.27 -25.44 -59.34
C ALA A 25 -0.66 -24.61 -58.23
N GLY A 26 0.59 -24.19 -58.41
CA GLY A 26 1.32 -23.35 -57.48
C GLY A 26 0.66 -21.97 -57.35
N ALA A 27 0.05 -21.69 -56.22
CA ALA A 27 -0.31 -20.36 -55.88
C ALA A 27 0.96 -19.55 -55.53
N PRO A 28 1.15 -18.33 -56.08
CA PRO A 28 2.29 -17.50 -55.73
C PRO A 28 2.16 -17.08 -54.26
N ALA A 29 3.19 -17.41 -53.49
CA ALA A 29 3.31 -16.96 -52.11
C ALA A 29 3.21 -15.42 -52.08
N ALA A 30 2.11 -14.91 -51.52
CA ALA A 30 1.90 -13.49 -51.31
C ALA A 30 3.05 -12.97 -50.44
N ARG A 31 3.97 -12.20 -51.05
CA ARG A 31 5.04 -11.49 -50.37
C ARG A 31 4.40 -10.52 -49.39
N ARG A 32 4.39 -10.85 -48.11
CA ARG A 32 4.03 -9.92 -47.03
C ARG A 32 4.95 -8.69 -47.13
N PRO A 33 4.42 -7.46 -47.07
CA PRO A 33 5.22 -6.23 -47.16
C PRO A 33 6.25 -6.20 -46.04
N ALA A 34 7.47 -5.78 -46.37
CA ALA A 34 8.61 -5.74 -45.46
C ALA A 34 8.34 -4.98 -44.15
N ALA A 35 7.44 -3.99 -44.19
CA ALA A 35 6.99 -3.25 -43.03
C ALA A 35 6.23 -4.12 -41.99
N ALA A 36 5.48 -5.13 -42.42
CA ALA A 36 4.77 -6.03 -41.53
C ALA A 36 5.71 -7.03 -40.81
N ARG A 37 6.82 -7.39 -41.44
CA ARG A 37 7.87 -8.24 -40.83
C ARG A 37 8.62 -7.46 -39.74
N SER A 38 8.93 -6.19 -40.00
CA SER A 38 9.62 -5.32 -39.00
C SER A 38 8.83 -5.12 -37.73
N ALA A 39 7.50 -4.94 -37.84
CA ALA A 39 6.63 -4.75 -36.67
C ALA A 39 6.52 -6.04 -35.82
N THR A 40 6.39 -7.19 -36.47
CA THR A 40 6.26 -8.49 -35.78
C THR A 40 7.59 -8.88 -35.12
N ASP A 41 8.73 -8.63 -35.76
CA ASP A 41 10.05 -8.87 -35.19
C ASP A 41 10.37 -7.93 -34.04
N THR A 42 9.87 -6.68 -34.10
CA THR A 42 10.03 -5.73 -32.99
C THR A 42 9.22 -6.16 -31.76
N ILE A 43 7.98 -6.63 -31.97
CA ILE A 43 7.13 -7.15 -30.88
C ILE A 43 7.74 -8.43 -30.29
N ALA A 44 8.24 -9.34 -31.11
CA ALA A 44 8.91 -10.57 -30.68
C ALA A 44 10.17 -10.26 -29.86
N ARG A 45 10.99 -9.28 -30.24
CA ARG A 45 12.19 -8.88 -29.52
C ARG A 45 11.88 -8.19 -28.18
N VAL A 46 10.77 -7.48 -28.09
CA VAL A 46 10.31 -6.87 -26.82
C VAL A 46 9.81 -7.93 -25.85
N THR A 47 9.23 -9.04 -26.37
CA THR A 47 8.71 -10.13 -25.53
C THR A 47 9.81 -11.12 -25.11
N GLU A 48 10.92 -11.21 -25.85
CA GLU A 48 12.05 -12.12 -25.58
C GLU A 48 13.23 -11.47 -24.84
N GLN A 49 13.14 -10.21 -24.41
CA GLN A 49 14.15 -9.72 -23.50
C GLN A 49 14.04 -10.51 -22.19
N PRO A 50 15.00 -11.40 -21.90
CA PRO A 50 15.05 -12.04 -20.61
C PRO A 50 15.17 -10.88 -19.60
N VAL A 51 14.20 -10.78 -18.68
CA VAL A 51 14.33 -9.95 -17.51
C VAL A 51 15.54 -10.48 -16.76
N THR A 52 16.70 -9.91 -17.07
CA THR A 52 17.93 -10.20 -16.34
C THR A 52 17.63 -9.98 -14.86
N PRO A 53 18.00 -10.91 -13.96
CA PRO A 53 17.87 -10.74 -12.51
C PRO A 53 18.88 -9.70 -11.97
N ALA A 54 19.32 -8.78 -12.78
CA ALA A 54 20.22 -7.70 -12.40
C ALA A 54 19.37 -6.56 -11.90
N ASP A 55 19.23 -6.49 -10.61
CA ASP A 55 18.99 -5.35 -9.72
C ASP A 55 18.05 -5.77 -8.58
N GLU A 56 18.39 -6.85 -7.86
CA GLU A 56 17.95 -6.93 -6.48
C GLU A 56 18.64 -5.78 -5.72
N PRO A 57 17.90 -4.84 -5.14
CA PRO A 57 18.51 -3.80 -4.33
C PRO A 57 19.28 -4.49 -3.20
N PRO A 58 20.46 -3.97 -2.78
CA PRO A 58 21.35 -4.59 -1.79
C PRO A 58 20.75 -4.67 -0.37
N VAL A 59 19.46 -4.46 -0.24
CA VAL A 59 18.70 -4.48 1.03
C VAL A 59 17.74 -5.66 1.00
N SER A 60 17.81 -6.51 2.02
CA SER A 60 16.92 -7.66 2.12
C SER A 60 15.46 -7.18 2.14
N THR A 61 14.70 -7.65 1.16
CA THR A 61 13.27 -7.36 0.95
C THR A 61 12.45 -7.51 2.24
N ALA A 62 12.78 -8.52 3.06
CA ALA A 62 12.14 -8.78 4.34
C ALA A 62 12.36 -7.64 5.35
N ARG A 63 13.57 -7.07 5.45
CA ARG A 63 13.88 -5.98 6.38
C ARG A 63 13.10 -4.72 6.06
N VAL A 64 13.04 -4.35 4.77
CA VAL A 64 12.25 -3.19 4.33
C VAL A 64 10.77 -3.42 4.65
N LEU A 65 10.24 -4.60 4.33
CA LEU A 65 8.84 -4.91 4.56
C LEU A 65 8.49 -4.87 6.06
N THR A 66 9.28 -5.50 6.91
CA THR A 66 9.07 -5.45 8.37
C THR A 66 9.08 -4.01 8.90
N THR A 67 10.02 -3.19 8.43
CA THR A 67 10.12 -1.78 8.83
C THR A 67 8.86 -0.98 8.47
N LEU A 68 8.22 -1.29 7.34
CA LEU A 68 7.00 -0.62 6.91
C LEU A 68 5.75 -1.16 7.62
N MET A 69 5.73 -2.47 7.94
CA MET A 69 4.56 -3.11 8.55
C MET A 69 4.38 -2.75 10.02
N VAL A 70 5.47 -2.59 10.79
CA VAL A 70 5.38 -2.28 12.23
C VAL A 70 4.62 -0.97 12.50
N PRO A 71 4.96 0.19 11.92
CA PRO A 71 4.21 1.42 12.19
C PRO A 71 2.81 1.42 11.54
N LEU A 72 2.61 0.68 10.44
CA LEU A 72 1.28 0.51 9.87
C LEU A 72 0.37 -0.28 10.83
N PHE A 73 0.88 -1.38 11.39
CA PHE A 73 0.19 -2.16 12.42
C PHE A 73 -0.16 -1.29 13.64
N MET A 74 0.80 -0.54 14.16
CA MET A 74 0.66 0.38 15.29
C MET A 74 -0.47 1.41 15.06
N ALA A 75 -0.48 2.08 13.90
CA ALA A 75 -1.47 3.10 13.57
C ALA A 75 -2.90 2.53 13.48
N LEU A 76 -3.04 1.34 12.93
CA LEU A 76 -4.33 0.66 12.78
C LEU A 76 -4.81 0.04 14.10
N LEU A 77 -3.91 -0.51 14.89
CA LEU A 77 -4.21 -0.98 16.25
C LEU A 77 -4.76 0.17 17.09
N ALA A 78 -4.10 1.34 17.09
CA ALA A 78 -4.53 2.52 17.82
C ALA A 78 -5.91 3.07 17.36
N LEU A 79 -6.27 2.85 16.09
CA LEU A 79 -7.60 3.21 15.58
C LEU A 79 -8.66 2.20 16.02
N SER A 80 -8.31 0.90 16.06
CA SER A 80 -9.26 -0.16 16.38
C SER A 80 -9.53 -0.28 17.88
N VAL A 81 -8.50 -0.15 18.71
CA VAL A 81 -8.59 -0.30 20.17
C VAL A 81 -9.44 0.77 20.83
N ILE A 82 -9.52 1.96 20.24
CA ILE A 82 -10.23 3.12 20.83
C ILE A 82 -11.72 2.83 21.06
N ASN A 83 -12.36 2.03 20.21
CA ASN A 83 -13.78 1.72 20.34
C ASN A 83 -14.10 0.97 21.66
N VAL A 84 -13.14 0.21 22.16
CA VAL A 84 -13.26 -0.49 23.47
C VAL A 84 -12.91 0.46 24.63
N ALA A 85 -12.05 1.43 24.38
CA ALA A 85 -11.61 2.39 25.40
C ALA A 85 -12.65 3.48 25.71
N LEU A 86 -13.48 3.89 24.73
CA LEU A 86 -14.43 5.01 24.89
C LEU A 86 -15.36 4.89 26.12
N PRO A 87 -15.99 3.71 26.39
CA PRO A 87 -16.86 3.58 27.56
C PRO A 87 -16.14 3.77 28.90
N VAL A 88 -14.84 3.51 28.94
CA VAL A 88 -14.00 3.61 30.13
C VAL A 88 -13.41 5.04 30.26
N ILE A 89 -13.03 5.66 29.14
CA ILE A 89 -12.49 7.02 29.07
C ILE A 89 -13.53 8.06 29.53
N GLY A 90 -14.81 7.88 29.17
CA GLY A 90 -15.87 8.81 29.51
C GLY A 90 -15.95 9.12 31.02
N PRO A 91 -16.17 8.11 31.86
CA PRO A 91 -16.17 8.30 33.31
C PRO A 91 -14.80 8.74 33.87
N ALA A 92 -13.69 8.19 33.34
CA ALA A 92 -12.34 8.48 33.85
C ALA A 92 -11.88 9.93 33.64
N LEU A 93 -12.35 10.58 32.58
CA LEU A 93 -12.02 11.99 32.27
C LEU A 93 -13.21 12.94 32.40
N GLU A 94 -14.31 12.49 33.01
CA GLU A 94 -15.57 13.26 33.17
C GLU A 94 -16.01 13.87 31.82
N ALA A 95 -15.85 13.12 30.72
CA ALA A 95 -16.03 13.60 29.37
C ALA A 95 -17.50 13.49 28.94
N ASP A 96 -18.00 14.54 28.30
CA ASP A 96 -19.28 14.52 27.62
C ASP A 96 -19.23 13.75 26.32
N SER A 97 -20.39 13.45 25.74
CA SER A 97 -20.48 12.71 24.46
C SER A 97 -19.81 13.43 23.30
N SER A 98 -19.77 14.76 23.30
CA SER A 98 -19.08 15.57 22.28
C SER A 98 -17.57 15.38 22.38
N GLY A 99 -17.00 15.45 23.58
CA GLY A 99 -15.58 15.20 23.82
C GLY A 99 -15.14 13.82 23.37
N LEU A 100 -15.93 12.79 23.72
CA LEU A 100 -15.66 11.41 23.28
C LEU A 100 -15.73 11.23 21.76
N GLN A 101 -16.67 11.91 21.09
CA GLN A 101 -16.75 11.87 19.63
C GLN A 101 -15.52 12.48 18.97
N TRP A 102 -14.93 13.52 19.56
CA TRP A 102 -13.71 14.14 19.05
C TRP A 102 -12.47 13.24 19.20
N VAL A 103 -12.43 12.33 20.18
CA VAL A 103 -11.35 11.32 20.30
C VAL A 103 -11.21 10.49 19.02
N VAL A 104 -12.33 10.14 18.40
CA VAL A 104 -12.33 9.37 17.14
C VAL A 104 -12.23 10.29 15.93
N SER A 105 -13.08 11.32 15.87
CA SER A 105 -13.20 12.20 14.71
C SER A 105 -11.95 13.06 14.51
N GLY A 106 -11.33 13.55 15.58
CA GLY A 106 -10.11 14.35 15.52
C GLY A 106 -8.95 13.60 14.88
N TYR A 107 -8.79 12.33 15.22
CA TYR A 107 -7.82 11.45 14.57
C TYR A 107 -8.16 11.25 13.09
N ALA A 108 -9.39 10.85 12.78
CA ALA A 108 -9.80 10.54 11.41
C ALA A 108 -9.70 11.76 10.49
N LEU A 109 -10.11 12.94 10.97
CA LEU A 109 -10.05 14.20 10.23
C LEU A 109 -8.60 14.61 9.92
N SER A 110 -7.75 14.63 10.94
CA SER A 110 -6.33 15.00 10.75
C SER A 110 -5.57 14.00 9.89
N PHE A 111 -5.86 12.70 10.02
CA PHE A 111 -5.35 11.66 9.13
C PHE A 111 -5.75 11.89 7.67
N GLY A 112 -7.05 12.07 7.41
CA GLY A 112 -7.57 12.27 6.06
C GLY A 112 -7.05 13.55 5.41
N LEU A 113 -6.99 14.65 6.16
CA LEU A 113 -6.50 15.95 5.69
C LEU A 113 -5.04 15.88 5.22
N LEU A 114 -4.20 15.10 5.91
CA LEU A 114 -2.78 14.99 5.58
C LEU A 114 -2.43 13.88 4.59
N LEU A 115 -3.34 12.98 4.29
CA LEU A 115 -3.07 11.84 3.41
C LEU A 115 -2.56 12.27 2.03
N VAL A 116 -3.22 13.23 1.40
CA VAL A 116 -2.85 13.71 0.05
C VAL A 116 -1.65 14.65 0.06
N PRO A 117 -1.59 15.71 0.91
CA PRO A 117 -0.43 16.59 0.96
C PRO A 117 0.88 15.88 1.31
N SER A 118 0.84 14.95 2.27
CA SER A 118 2.03 14.21 2.68
C SER A 118 2.57 13.28 1.58
N GLY A 119 1.70 12.72 0.73
CA GLY A 119 2.13 11.97 -0.45
C GLY A 119 3.01 12.81 -1.36
N ARG A 120 2.56 14.02 -1.72
CA ARG A 120 3.32 14.97 -2.55
C ARG A 120 4.60 15.46 -1.86
N LEU A 121 4.52 15.75 -0.57
CA LEU A 121 5.66 16.19 0.22
C LEU A 121 6.74 15.11 0.27
N GLY A 122 6.35 13.83 0.42
CA GLY A 122 7.28 12.70 0.40
C GLY A 122 8.02 12.53 -0.91
N ASP A 123 7.39 12.86 -2.03
CA ASP A 123 8.03 12.84 -3.35
C ASP A 123 9.07 13.96 -3.49
N ALA A 124 8.81 15.14 -2.91
CA ALA A 124 9.69 16.28 -2.96
C ALA A 124 10.85 16.20 -1.95
N THR A 125 10.58 15.83 -0.71
CA THR A 125 11.55 15.86 0.42
C THR A 125 12.25 14.54 0.70
N GLY A 126 11.71 13.45 0.16
CA GLY A 126 12.19 12.09 0.36
C GLY A 126 11.29 11.27 1.28
N ARG A 127 10.76 10.17 0.74
CA ARG A 127 9.78 9.30 1.40
C ARG A 127 10.25 8.72 2.74
N LYS A 128 11.54 8.33 2.88
CA LYS A 128 12.11 7.83 4.14
C LYS A 128 12.02 8.86 5.26
N ARG A 129 12.43 10.11 4.98
CA ARG A 129 12.44 11.17 6.00
C ARG A 129 11.05 11.48 6.50
N LEU A 130 10.09 11.62 5.57
CA LEU A 130 8.72 11.92 5.92
C LEU A 130 8.04 10.73 6.64
N PHE A 131 8.36 9.49 6.26
CA PHE A 131 7.92 8.29 6.96
C PHE A 131 8.38 8.28 8.42
N LEU A 132 9.68 8.50 8.66
CA LEU A 132 10.24 8.53 10.03
C LEU A 132 9.68 9.70 10.84
N ALA A 133 9.51 10.87 10.24
CA ALA A 133 8.85 12.01 10.89
C ALA A 133 7.41 11.67 11.27
N GLY A 134 6.65 11.01 10.40
CA GLY A 134 5.29 10.54 10.69
C GLY A 134 5.24 9.55 11.86
N VAL A 135 6.17 8.59 11.91
CA VAL A 135 6.29 7.65 13.02
C VAL A 135 6.63 8.37 14.33
N ALA A 136 7.55 9.33 14.30
CA ALA A 136 7.94 10.12 15.47
C ALA A 136 6.75 10.96 16.00
N VAL A 137 6.06 11.68 15.13
CA VAL A 137 4.87 12.48 15.48
C VAL A 137 3.77 11.59 16.08
N PHE A 138 3.50 10.43 15.46
CA PHE A 138 2.53 9.47 15.99
C PHE A 138 2.92 8.99 17.39
N THR A 139 4.19 8.62 17.59
CA THR A 139 4.70 8.12 18.88
C THR A 139 4.61 9.18 19.97
N VAL A 140 4.94 10.44 19.65
CA VAL A 140 4.78 11.57 20.57
C VAL A 140 3.31 11.75 20.94
N GLY A 141 2.40 11.70 19.97
CA GLY A 141 0.96 11.74 20.22
C GLY A 141 0.50 10.59 21.12
N ALA A 142 1.07 9.38 20.95
CA ALA A 142 0.75 8.23 21.80
C ALA A 142 1.21 8.43 23.26
N VAL A 143 2.38 9.02 23.47
CA VAL A 143 2.84 9.41 24.82
C VAL A 143 1.90 10.42 25.45
N ILE A 144 1.57 11.51 24.74
CA ILE A 144 0.67 12.55 25.25
C ILE A 144 -0.71 11.95 25.60
N ALA A 145 -1.24 11.06 24.74
CA ALA A 145 -2.52 10.39 24.99
C ALA A 145 -2.48 9.50 26.25
N GLY A 146 -1.40 8.74 26.45
CA GLY A 146 -1.24 7.87 27.62
C GLY A 146 -1.15 8.61 28.95
N PHE A 147 -0.70 9.87 28.92
CA PHE A 147 -0.59 10.75 30.09
C PHE A 147 -1.68 11.84 30.13
N ALA A 148 -2.75 11.71 29.34
CA ALA A 148 -3.83 12.71 29.33
C ALA A 148 -4.57 12.77 30.68
N HIS A 149 -4.77 13.99 31.17
CA HIS A 149 -5.46 14.27 32.45
C HIS A 149 -6.88 14.79 32.23
N ASN A 150 -7.21 15.22 31.03
CA ASN A 150 -8.52 15.73 30.63
C ASN A 150 -8.82 15.37 29.19
N ILE A 151 -10.07 15.52 28.79
CA ILE A 151 -10.52 15.13 27.45
C ILE A 151 -9.92 16.00 26.34
N GLU A 152 -9.64 17.27 26.60
CA GLU A 152 -9.06 18.21 25.64
C GLU A 152 -7.62 17.79 25.29
N MET A 153 -6.83 17.40 26.29
CA MET A 153 -5.47 16.89 26.09
C MET A 153 -5.49 15.59 25.29
N LEU A 154 -6.43 14.70 25.59
CA LEU A 154 -6.60 13.46 24.82
C LEU A 154 -6.98 13.76 23.37
N ASN A 155 -7.91 14.67 23.13
CA ASN A 155 -8.33 15.08 21.79
C ASN A 155 -7.19 15.71 21.01
N ALA A 156 -6.40 16.59 21.62
CA ALA A 156 -5.20 17.16 21.00
C ALA A 156 -4.18 16.07 20.66
N ALA A 157 -3.94 15.12 21.54
CA ALA A 157 -3.07 13.98 21.30
C ALA A 157 -3.54 13.11 20.14
N ARG A 158 -4.87 12.89 20.01
CA ARG A 158 -5.47 12.15 18.89
C ARG A 158 -5.29 12.88 17.56
N VAL A 159 -5.41 14.21 17.54
CA VAL A 159 -5.11 15.01 16.35
C VAL A 159 -3.63 14.84 15.95
N VAL A 160 -2.70 14.92 16.91
CA VAL A 160 -1.27 14.69 16.66
C VAL A 160 -0.99 13.28 16.13
N GLN A 161 -1.62 12.25 16.70
CA GLN A 161 -1.53 10.87 16.18
C GLN A 161 -2.07 10.76 14.75
N GLY A 162 -3.21 11.41 14.46
CA GLY A 162 -3.78 11.44 13.11
C GLY A 162 -2.84 12.11 12.09
N ILE A 163 -2.19 13.22 12.47
CA ILE A 163 -1.15 13.88 11.68
C ILE A 163 -0.02 12.89 11.36
N GLY A 164 0.54 12.25 12.38
CA GLY A 164 1.60 11.25 12.21
C GLY A 164 1.20 10.11 11.29
N SER A 165 0.00 9.57 11.48
CA SER A 165 -0.58 8.49 10.66
C SER A 165 -0.79 8.93 9.20
N GLY A 166 -1.31 10.15 8.97
CA GLY A 166 -1.48 10.73 7.65
C GLY A 166 -0.16 10.98 6.91
N MET A 167 0.93 11.21 7.66
CA MET A 167 2.27 11.34 7.07
C MET A 167 2.88 9.98 6.72
N LEU A 168 2.78 8.97 7.58
CA LEU A 168 3.48 7.69 7.40
C LEU A 168 2.81 6.78 6.35
N ASN A 169 1.48 6.76 6.26
CA ASN A 169 0.74 5.81 5.42
C ASN A 169 1.07 5.93 3.92
N PRO A 170 0.95 7.11 3.25
CA PRO A 170 1.26 7.22 1.84
C PRO A 170 2.74 6.97 1.54
N GLN A 171 3.63 7.20 2.53
CA GLN A 171 5.04 6.88 2.37
C GLN A 171 5.29 5.37 2.36
N ALA A 172 4.59 4.60 3.19
CA ALA A 172 4.67 3.15 3.19
C ALA A 172 4.26 2.56 1.83
N PHE A 173 3.12 3.00 1.27
CA PHE A 173 2.70 2.63 -0.08
C PHE A 173 3.74 2.98 -1.14
N GLY A 174 4.26 4.19 -1.11
CA GLY A 174 5.24 4.65 -2.07
C GLY A 174 6.60 3.96 -1.95
N LEU A 175 7.02 3.59 -0.75
CA LEU A 175 8.24 2.82 -0.53
C LEU A 175 8.07 1.38 -1.04
N ILE A 176 6.91 0.73 -0.84
CA ILE A 176 6.61 -0.57 -1.43
C ILE A 176 6.70 -0.48 -2.96
N GLN A 177 6.07 0.50 -3.58
CA GLN A 177 6.12 0.67 -5.04
C GLN A 177 7.54 0.92 -5.56
N LYS A 178 8.38 1.60 -4.78
CA LYS A 178 9.76 1.93 -5.14
C LYS A 178 10.70 0.74 -5.03
N TYR A 179 10.62 -0.03 -3.95
CA TYR A 179 11.57 -1.10 -3.65
C TYR A 179 11.15 -2.49 -4.15
N PHE A 180 9.87 -2.69 -4.49
CA PHE A 180 9.34 -3.99 -4.89
C PHE A 180 8.81 -3.94 -6.32
N ARG A 181 9.12 -4.98 -7.13
CA ARG A 181 8.66 -5.12 -8.51
C ARG A 181 8.01 -6.49 -8.75
N GLY A 182 7.16 -6.61 -9.76
CA GLY A 182 6.54 -7.87 -10.16
C GLY A 182 5.85 -8.61 -9.00
N ASN A 183 6.11 -9.89 -8.86
CA ASN A 183 5.55 -10.76 -7.82
C ASN A 183 5.94 -10.34 -6.39
N ALA A 184 7.14 -9.79 -6.20
CA ALA A 184 7.57 -9.29 -4.88
C ALA A 184 6.69 -8.13 -4.41
N ARG A 185 6.28 -7.22 -5.31
CA ARG A 185 5.35 -6.13 -5.00
C ARG A 185 3.95 -6.65 -4.64
N ALA A 186 3.44 -7.64 -5.39
CA ALA A 186 2.16 -8.27 -5.08
C ALA A 186 2.17 -8.90 -3.67
N ARG A 187 3.23 -9.62 -3.32
CA ARG A 187 3.41 -10.19 -1.97
C ARG A 187 3.51 -9.11 -0.89
N ALA A 188 4.22 -8.02 -1.13
CA ALA A 188 4.33 -6.91 -0.19
C ALA A 188 2.96 -6.27 0.11
N PHE A 189 2.13 -6.05 -0.92
CA PHE A 189 0.76 -5.57 -0.71
C PHE A 189 -0.15 -6.60 -0.04
N ALA A 190 0.01 -7.89 -0.32
CA ALA A 190 -0.72 -8.95 0.38
C ALA A 190 -0.35 -8.97 1.87
N THR A 191 0.95 -8.88 2.23
CA THR A 191 1.40 -8.76 3.62
C THR A 191 0.84 -7.50 4.29
N MET A 192 0.79 -6.39 3.57
CA MET A 192 0.19 -5.16 4.06
C MET A 192 -1.30 -5.34 4.36
N ALA A 193 -2.06 -5.97 3.47
CA ALA A 193 -3.48 -6.26 3.69
C ALA A 193 -3.68 -7.19 4.90
N THR A 194 -2.84 -8.22 5.05
CA THR A 194 -2.85 -9.10 6.24
C THR A 194 -2.56 -8.30 7.51
N THR A 195 -1.55 -7.41 7.49
CA THR A 195 -1.22 -6.55 8.63
C THR A 195 -2.40 -5.67 9.03
N VAL A 196 -3.09 -5.06 8.05
CA VAL A 196 -4.32 -4.27 8.28
C VAL A 196 -5.39 -5.11 8.97
N SER A 197 -5.68 -6.30 8.44
CA SER A 197 -6.70 -7.19 8.99
C SER A 197 -6.38 -7.66 10.41
N VAL A 198 -5.13 -8.06 10.65
CA VAL A 198 -4.67 -8.52 11.97
C VAL A 198 -4.71 -7.37 12.98
N ALA A 199 -4.22 -6.18 12.62
CA ALA A 199 -4.24 -5.02 13.51
C ALA A 199 -5.67 -4.63 13.90
N THR A 200 -6.59 -4.60 12.93
CA THR A 200 -7.98 -4.25 13.17
C THR A 200 -8.71 -5.29 14.03
N ALA A 201 -8.47 -6.58 13.77
CA ALA A 201 -9.08 -7.65 14.53
C ALA A 201 -8.50 -7.80 15.96
N SER A 202 -7.20 -7.53 16.15
CA SER A 202 -6.54 -7.63 17.45
C SER A 202 -6.85 -6.45 18.38
N GLY A 203 -7.28 -5.29 17.84
CA GLY A 203 -7.54 -4.09 18.63
C GLY A 203 -8.53 -4.31 19.79
N PRO A 204 -9.76 -4.77 19.52
CA PRO A 204 -10.75 -5.00 20.58
C PRO A 204 -10.27 -6.03 21.60
N LEU A 205 -9.61 -7.10 21.15
CA LEU A 205 -9.08 -8.13 22.05
C LEU A 205 -7.97 -7.57 22.94
N ALA A 206 -7.00 -6.86 22.38
CA ALA A 206 -5.93 -6.25 23.15
C ALA A 206 -6.47 -5.18 24.11
N GLY A 207 -7.46 -4.40 23.67
CA GLY A 207 -8.11 -3.40 24.50
C GLY A 207 -8.83 -4.02 25.69
N GLY A 208 -9.66 -5.05 25.47
CA GLY A 208 -10.36 -5.74 26.55
C GLY A 208 -9.41 -6.38 27.55
N LEU A 209 -8.36 -7.07 27.07
CA LEU A 209 -7.35 -7.69 27.95
C LEU A 209 -6.60 -6.67 28.80
N LEU A 210 -6.26 -5.48 28.25
CA LEU A 210 -5.57 -4.43 28.98
C LEU A 210 -6.45 -3.84 30.09
N ILE A 211 -7.75 -3.63 29.82
CA ILE A 211 -8.71 -3.16 30.83
C ILE A 211 -8.87 -4.22 31.92
N GLU A 212 -9.06 -5.49 31.55
CA GLU A 212 -9.23 -6.58 32.53
C GLU A 212 -7.99 -6.76 33.42
N ALA A 213 -6.78 -6.66 32.84
CA ALA A 213 -5.54 -6.89 33.57
C ALA A 213 -5.09 -5.72 34.44
N LEU A 214 -5.32 -4.46 34.01
CA LEU A 214 -4.78 -3.25 34.65
C LEU A 214 -5.86 -2.37 35.32
N GLY A 215 -7.13 -2.74 35.16
CA GLY A 215 -8.26 -1.94 35.58
C GLY A 215 -8.57 -0.78 34.61
N ASP A 216 -9.67 -0.11 34.89
CA ASP A 216 -10.22 0.89 33.95
C ASP A 216 -9.27 2.03 33.67
N ASP A 217 -8.71 2.69 34.69
CA ASP A 217 -7.89 3.89 34.50
C ASP A 217 -6.51 3.59 33.85
N LEU A 218 -5.81 2.56 34.32
CA LEU A 218 -4.52 2.19 33.72
C LEU A 218 -4.69 1.45 32.39
N GLY A 219 -5.78 0.71 32.21
CA GLY A 219 -6.04 -0.09 31.01
C GLY A 219 -6.13 0.78 29.75
N TRP A 220 -6.97 1.82 29.76
CA TRP A 220 -7.09 2.69 28.58
C TRP A 220 -5.81 3.49 28.30
N ARG A 221 -5.07 3.92 29.33
CA ARG A 221 -3.77 4.58 29.16
C ARG A 221 -2.73 3.65 28.53
N ALA A 222 -2.69 2.40 28.98
CA ALA A 222 -1.80 1.37 28.44
C ALA A 222 -2.04 1.10 26.96
N MET A 223 -3.29 1.21 26.48
CA MET A 223 -3.61 1.06 25.04
C MET A 223 -2.87 2.08 24.16
N PHE A 224 -2.66 3.29 24.66
CA PHE A 224 -1.84 4.28 23.95
C PHE A 224 -0.35 4.03 24.15
N LEU A 225 0.06 3.71 25.39
CA LEU A 225 1.48 3.50 25.72
C LEU A 225 2.10 2.28 25.04
N VAL A 226 1.34 1.25 24.73
CA VAL A 226 1.81 0.07 23.93
C VAL A 226 2.33 0.51 22.54
N ASN A 227 1.82 1.60 21.99
CA ASN A 227 2.32 2.12 20.72
C ASN A 227 3.71 2.78 20.84
N VAL A 228 4.13 3.17 22.04
CA VAL A 228 5.44 3.84 22.24
C VAL A 228 6.61 2.92 21.94
N PRO A 229 6.72 1.71 22.55
CA PRO A 229 7.80 0.79 22.22
C PRO A 229 7.77 0.34 20.74
N LEU A 230 6.60 0.17 20.16
CA LEU A 230 6.44 -0.15 18.73
C LEU A 230 6.93 1.01 17.85
N GLY A 231 6.61 2.25 18.21
CA GLY A 231 7.06 3.45 17.50
C GLY A 231 8.57 3.63 17.58
N VAL A 232 9.16 3.45 18.77
CA VAL A 232 10.63 3.49 18.94
C VAL A 232 11.30 2.40 18.12
N LEU A 233 10.78 1.17 18.15
CA LEU A 233 11.27 0.07 17.33
C LEU A 233 11.20 0.44 15.84
N ALA A 234 10.07 0.97 15.37
CA ALA A 234 9.89 1.37 13.99
C ALA A 234 10.87 2.47 13.56
N LEU A 235 11.17 3.44 14.45
CA LEU A 235 12.16 4.49 14.21
C LEU A 235 13.56 3.90 14.06
N VAL A 236 13.96 3.01 14.98
CA VAL A 236 15.29 2.34 14.95
C VAL A 236 15.44 1.48 13.69
N LEU A 237 14.43 0.66 13.38
CA LEU A 237 14.45 -0.16 12.18
C LEU A 237 14.47 0.69 10.91
N GLY A 238 13.67 1.76 10.88
CA GLY A 238 13.58 2.66 9.74
C GLY A 238 14.86 3.44 9.48
N GLN A 239 15.55 3.86 10.53
CA GLN A 239 16.86 4.51 10.40
C GLN A 239 17.92 3.55 9.86
N ARG A 240 17.96 2.30 10.37
CA ARG A 240 19.01 1.32 10.07
C ARG A 240 18.78 0.58 8.74
N TRP A 241 17.54 0.27 8.38
CA TRP A 241 17.22 -0.65 7.30
C TRP A 241 16.60 0.01 6.07
N LEU A 242 16.04 1.24 6.17
CA LEU A 242 15.59 1.94 4.97
C LEU A 242 16.77 2.66 4.30
N PRO A 243 17.05 2.35 3.01
CA PRO A 243 18.11 3.06 2.27
C PRO A 243 17.71 4.52 2.03
N ASP A 244 18.70 5.40 2.05
CA ASP A 244 18.49 6.81 1.71
C ASP A 244 18.25 6.96 0.21
N ALA A 245 17.25 7.76 -0.17
CA ALA A 245 16.88 8.00 -1.57
C ALA A 245 17.98 8.63 -2.42
N ARG A 246 19.05 9.14 -1.79
CA ARG A 246 20.24 9.71 -2.45
C ARG A 246 21.20 8.66 -3.00
N ALA A 247 21.06 7.38 -2.59
CA ALA A 247 21.94 6.30 -2.99
C ALA A 247 21.58 5.65 -4.34
N LEU A 248 20.45 6.02 -4.95
CA LEU A 248 20.12 5.55 -6.29
C LEU A 248 20.62 6.59 -7.31
N PRO A 249 21.51 6.23 -8.24
CA PRO A 249 21.87 7.10 -9.35
C PRO A 249 20.56 7.53 -10.03
N ARG A 250 20.33 8.83 -10.17
CA ARG A 250 19.35 9.33 -11.13
C ARG A 250 19.83 8.80 -12.46
N THR A 251 19.16 7.80 -13.01
CA THR A 251 19.31 7.48 -14.42
C THR A 251 19.02 8.79 -15.13
N ALA A 252 20.09 9.41 -15.63
CA ALA A 252 19.98 10.55 -16.49
C ALA A 252 19.07 10.09 -17.63
N HIS A 253 17.87 10.62 -17.66
CA HIS A 253 17.04 10.52 -18.84
C HIS A 253 17.80 11.31 -19.87
N ASP A 254 18.60 10.58 -20.64
CA ASP A 254 19.42 11.13 -21.74
C ASP A 254 18.42 11.74 -22.73
N GLY A 255 18.31 13.04 -22.60
CA GLY A 255 17.54 13.87 -23.52
C GLY A 255 18.26 14.02 -24.87
N ARG A 256 18.71 12.92 -25.45
CA ARG A 256 19.22 12.84 -26.82
C ARG A 256 18.17 12.16 -27.66
N ASP A 257 17.86 12.87 -28.71
CA ASP A 257 17.18 12.48 -29.94
C ASP A 257 15.70 12.85 -30.11
N PHE A 258 15.39 14.15 -29.89
CA PHE A 258 14.41 14.83 -30.74
C PHE A 258 15.05 16.08 -31.40
N GLY A 259 16.14 15.87 -32.11
CA GLY A 259 16.79 16.92 -32.84
C GLY A 259 17.51 16.35 -34.06
N GLY A 260 16.89 16.41 -35.22
CA GLY A 260 17.68 16.31 -36.44
C GLY A 260 17.20 15.33 -37.49
N SER A 261 16.08 15.62 -38.11
CA SER A 261 15.89 15.29 -39.51
C SER A 261 15.05 16.40 -40.18
N ARG A 262 15.62 17.58 -40.23
CA ARG A 262 15.32 18.54 -41.31
C ARG A 262 16.58 18.59 -42.15
N ALA A 263 16.52 18.14 -43.37
CA ALA A 263 17.17 18.67 -44.57
C ALA A 263 17.33 17.60 -45.63
N ARG A 264 16.67 17.76 -46.66
CA ARG A 264 16.86 17.78 -48.13
C ARG A 264 16.09 16.73 -48.82
#